data_debdf96c93f83abc51d5882fe30f33cd
#
_entry.id   debdf96c93f83abc51d5882fe30f33cd
#
_cell.length_a   1.000
_cell.length_b   1.000
_cell.length_c   1.000
_cell.angle_alpha   90.00
_cell.angle_beta   90.00
_cell.angle_gamma   90.00
#
_symmetry.space_group_name_H-M   'P 1'
#
loop_
_entity.id
_entity.type
_entity.pdbx_description
1 polymer ?
#
loop_
_entity_poly.entity_id
_entity_poly.type
_entity_poly.pdbx_seq_one_letter_code
_entity_poly.pdbx_strand_id
1 'polypeptide(L)'
;MRIKQILRYQFVYVALIVLMITAVILNINTGNVNISPARIFRIIFLKGDMGSPEYNIIWKIRLPRLCMAAILGGALALSGFLLQTFFRNPIAGPFVLGISSGAKMFVAITMIFLLKYVSGMPLWAQVAAAFVGSLFAMLYVLLFANKVKSMSMLLVVGIMISYICSAITDLCITFANDSDIANLTHWAMGSFSGSSWSTVKLAAIVVFPTAVITFLFSKPISAYLLGEGYAQSMGINIRFFRVCIVLLSSLLSACVTALAGPISFVGIAVPHITRLSLKTTKPIVTIPAIFLCGSVFCMFCDLIARTIFSPSELAIGTVTAVFGAPVVIWLMVKQKK
;
A
#
# COMPACT_ATOMS: atom_id res chain seq x y z
N MET A 1 27.99 -22.68 1.40
CA MET A 1 27.23 -21.46 1.04
C MET A 1 25.70 -21.61 1.18
N ARG A 2 25.08 -22.68 0.66
CA ARG A 2 23.60 -22.88 0.72
C ARG A 2 23.01 -22.90 2.14
N ILE A 3 23.66 -23.56 3.11
CA ILE A 3 23.14 -23.66 4.50
C ILE A 3 23.08 -22.29 5.17
N LYS A 4 24.11 -21.46 5.05
CA LYS A 4 24.12 -20.08 5.61
C LYS A 4 23.03 -19.19 5.02
N GLN A 5 22.66 -19.39 3.74
CA GLN A 5 21.55 -18.67 3.12
C GLN A 5 20.20 -19.15 3.63
N ILE A 6 19.98 -20.45 3.80
CA ILE A 6 18.73 -21.01 4.32
C ILE A 6 18.51 -20.55 5.76
N LEU A 7 19.53 -20.65 6.62
CA LEU A 7 19.47 -20.14 8.00
C LEU A 7 19.13 -18.65 8.06
N ARG A 8 19.68 -17.85 7.13
CA ARG A 8 19.35 -16.43 7.04
C ARG A 8 17.89 -16.19 6.66
N TYR A 9 17.35 -16.95 5.69
CA TYR A 9 15.95 -16.83 5.31
C TYR A 9 15.04 -17.17 6.50
N GLN A 10 15.32 -18.27 7.18
CA GLN A 10 14.59 -18.67 8.38
C GLN A 10 14.64 -17.59 9.47
N PHE A 11 15.83 -17.04 9.75
CA PHE A 11 16.00 -15.98 10.72
C PHE A 11 15.17 -14.74 10.36
N VAL A 12 15.21 -14.28 9.10
CA VAL A 12 14.44 -13.09 8.66
C VAL A 12 12.93 -13.34 8.76
N TYR A 13 12.45 -14.53 8.37
CA TYR A 13 11.04 -14.85 8.49
C TYR A 13 10.60 -14.95 9.96
N VAL A 14 11.38 -15.59 10.82
CA VAL A 14 11.10 -15.65 12.26
C VAL A 14 11.07 -14.24 12.84
N ALA A 15 12.04 -13.39 12.51
CA ALA A 15 12.05 -12.00 12.95
C ALA A 15 10.81 -11.22 12.49
N LEU A 16 10.38 -11.37 11.24
CA LEU A 16 9.17 -10.73 10.72
C LEU A 16 7.90 -11.22 11.43
N ILE A 17 7.81 -12.53 11.71
CA ILE A 17 6.68 -13.10 12.46
C ILE A 17 6.65 -12.57 13.89
N VAL A 18 7.81 -12.55 14.58
CA VAL A 18 7.91 -11.99 15.94
C VAL A 18 7.52 -10.51 15.94
N LEU A 19 8.03 -9.71 14.99
CA LEU A 19 7.66 -8.30 14.85
C LEU A 19 6.17 -8.12 14.57
N MET A 20 5.58 -8.99 13.75
CA MET A 20 4.15 -8.98 13.45
C MET A 20 3.31 -9.26 14.70
N ILE A 21 3.66 -10.28 15.47
CA ILE A 21 2.99 -10.60 16.74
C ILE A 21 3.13 -9.44 17.73
N THR A 22 4.33 -8.87 17.85
CA THR A 22 4.58 -7.69 18.69
C THR A 22 3.73 -6.50 18.26
N ALA A 23 3.66 -6.21 16.95
CA ALA A 23 2.82 -5.15 16.41
C ALA A 23 1.33 -5.39 16.69
N VAL A 24 0.84 -6.64 16.57
CA VAL A 24 -0.54 -7.01 16.92
C VAL A 24 -0.82 -6.72 18.39
N ILE A 25 0.04 -7.22 19.28
CA ILE A 25 -0.12 -7.03 20.74
C ILE A 25 -0.12 -5.56 21.10
N LEU A 26 0.85 -4.78 20.59
CA LEU A 26 0.95 -3.36 20.87
C LEU A 26 -0.28 -2.59 20.32
N ASN A 27 -0.70 -2.87 19.09
CA ASN A 27 -1.85 -2.20 18.49
C ASN A 27 -3.18 -2.48 19.22
N ILE A 28 -3.35 -3.67 19.75
CA ILE A 28 -4.56 -4.02 20.50
C ILE A 28 -4.53 -3.42 21.90
N ASN A 29 -3.37 -3.42 22.56
CA ASN A 29 -3.23 -2.88 23.92
C ASN A 29 -3.26 -1.35 23.97
N THR A 30 -2.65 -0.68 22.98
CA THR A 30 -2.48 0.78 23.00
C THR A 30 -3.65 1.48 22.32
N GLY A 31 -4.15 2.54 22.91
CA GLY A 31 -5.22 3.39 22.36
C GLY A 31 -5.72 4.38 23.42
N ASN A 32 -6.56 5.32 23.01
CA ASN A 32 -7.08 6.39 23.88
C ASN A 32 -7.87 5.88 25.11
N VAL A 33 -8.39 4.66 25.05
CA VAL A 33 -9.05 3.98 26.18
C VAL A 33 -8.15 2.87 26.67
N ASN A 34 -7.75 2.94 27.94
CA ASN A 34 -6.93 1.90 28.55
C ASN A 34 -7.79 0.69 28.93
N ILE A 35 -7.52 -0.45 28.31
CA ILE A 35 -8.16 -1.73 28.60
C ILE A 35 -7.07 -2.70 29.11
N SER A 36 -7.31 -3.33 30.24
CA SER A 36 -6.29 -4.23 30.81
C SER A 36 -6.02 -5.44 29.89
N PRO A 37 -4.78 -5.91 29.78
CA PRO A 37 -4.42 -7.06 28.92
C PRO A 37 -5.24 -8.32 29.21
N ALA A 38 -5.55 -8.59 30.47
CA ALA A 38 -6.39 -9.73 30.88
C ALA A 38 -7.81 -9.62 30.31
N ARG A 39 -8.38 -8.40 30.30
CA ARG A 39 -9.70 -8.14 29.72
C ARG A 39 -9.70 -8.24 28.21
N ILE A 40 -8.63 -7.77 27.55
CA ILE A 40 -8.43 -7.93 26.10
C ILE A 40 -8.39 -9.41 25.73
N PHE A 41 -7.63 -10.22 26.47
CA PHE A 41 -7.55 -11.66 26.25
C PHE A 41 -8.92 -12.32 26.39
N ARG A 42 -9.68 -11.96 27.44
CA ARG A 42 -11.03 -12.47 27.68
C ARG A 42 -12.00 -12.13 26.55
N ILE A 43 -11.96 -10.88 26.06
CA ILE A 43 -12.82 -10.41 24.96
C ILE A 43 -12.50 -11.15 23.65
N ILE A 44 -11.22 -11.33 23.31
CA ILE A 44 -10.81 -11.91 22.03
C ILE A 44 -11.01 -13.42 22.01
N PHE A 45 -10.55 -14.13 23.04
CA PHE A 45 -10.52 -15.60 23.05
C PHE A 45 -11.72 -16.25 23.71
N LEU A 46 -12.28 -15.65 24.76
CA LEU A 46 -13.40 -16.20 25.50
C LEU A 46 -14.75 -15.58 25.11
N LYS A 47 -14.74 -14.62 24.17
CA LYS A 47 -15.94 -13.84 23.77
C LYS A 47 -16.72 -13.29 24.97
N GLY A 48 -16.04 -13.03 26.07
CA GLY A 48 -16.63 -12.45 27.28
C GLY A 48 -17.06 -11.00 27.06
N ASP A 49 -17.99 -10.54 27.93
CA ASP A 49 -18.44 -9.14 27.97
C ASP A 49 -19.04 -8.63 26.63
N MET A 50 -19.75 -9.52 25.89
CA MET A 50 -20.44 -9.11 24.65
C MET A 50 -21.39 -7.94 24.92
N GLY A 51 -21.25 -6.86 24.12
CA GLY A 51 -22.05 -5.64 24.27
C GLY A 51 -21.43 -4.59 25.18
N SER A 52 -20.34 -4.88 25.89
CA SER A 52 -19.62 -3.86 26.65
C SER A 52 -18.98 -2.80 25.74
N PRO A 53 -18.76 -1.56 26.21
CA PRO A 53 -18.05 -0.54 25.44
C PRO A 53 -16.67 -1.02 24.97
N GLU A 54 -15.93 -1.76 25.82
CA GLU A 54 -14.61 -2.26 25.51
C GLU A 54 -14.63 -3.37 24.43
N TYR A 55 -15.66 -4.22 24.44
CA TYR A 55 -15.89 -5.20 23.38
C TYR A 55 -16.06 -4.49 22.02
N ASN A 56 -16.89 -3.43 21.97
CA ASN A 56 -17.09 -2.65 20.75
C ASN A 56 -15.82 -1.95 20.30
N ILE A 57 -15.00 -1.40 21.22
CA ILE A 57 -13.73 -0.76 20.90
C ILE A 57 -12.77 -1.78 20.25
N ILE A 58 -12.64 -2.98 20.83
CA ILE A 58 -11.74 -4.00 20.31
C ILE A 58 -12.23 -4.55 18.97
N TRP A 59 -13.48 -4.99 18.89
CA TRP A 59 -14.00 -5.68 17.71
C TRP A 59 -14.42 -4.78 16.57
N LYS A 60 -14.90 -3.56 16.83
CA LYS A 60 -15.39 -2.65 15.77
C LYS A 60 -14.39 -1.57 15.37
N ILE A 61 -13.37 -1.28 16.22
CA ILE A 61 -12.41 -0.21 15.96
C ILE A 61 -11.00 -0.77 15.84
N ARG A 62 -10.44 -1.40 16.90
CA ARG A 62 -9.02 -1.79 16.92
C ARG A 62 -8.67 -2.91 15.95
N LEU A 63 -9.45 -3.99 15.95
CA LEU A 63 -9.18 -5.15 15.10
C LEU A 63 -9.36 -4.86 13.60
N PRO A 64 -10.45 -4.20 13.12
CA PRO A 64 -10.55 -3.85 11.71
C PRO A 64 -9.43 -2.93 11.25
N ARG A 65 -9.06 -1.92 12.04
CA ARG A 65 -7.96 -1.00 11.76
C ARG A 65 -6.63 -1.74 11.63
N LEU A 66 -6.32 -2.63 12.57
CA LEU A 66 -5.13 -3.47 12.57
C LEU A 66 -5.07 -4.37 11.33
N CYS A 67 -6.16 -5.06 11.00
CA CYS A 67 -6.25 -5.91 9.81
C CYS A 67 -6.06 -5.09 8.53
N MET A 68 -6.65 -3.89 8.46
CA MET A 68 -6.47 -2.99 7.33
C MET A 68 -5.01 -2.57 7.15
N ALA A 69 -4.35 -2.12 8.24
CA ALA A 69 -2.94 -1.74 8.20
C ALA A 69 -2.05 -2.90 7.72
N ALA A 70 -2.32 -4.12 8.18
CA ALA A 70 -1.59 -5.31 7.76
C ALA A 70 -1.82 -5.65 6.28
N ILE A 71 -3.08 -5.75 5.85
CA ILE A 71 -3.42 -6.15 4.47
C ILE A 71 -2.95 -5.10 3.46
N LEU A 72 -3.25 -3.83 3.71
CA LEU A 72 -2.91 -2.75 2.78
C LEU A 72 -1.42 -2.41 2.79
N GLY A 73 -0.74 -2.55 3.93
CA GLY A 73 0.70 -2.42 4.02
C GLY A 73 1.45 -3.47 3.19
N GLY A 74 1.03 -4.73 3.30
CA GLY A 74 1.54 -5.82 2.46
C GLY A 74 1.26 -5.62 0.97
N ALA A 75 0.04 -5.18 0.64
CA ALA A 75 -0.38 -4.88 -0.73
C ALA A 75 0.48 -3.78 -1.36
N LEU A 76 0.70 -2.68 -0.64
CA LEU A 76 1.47 -1.54 -1.15
C LEU A 76 2.95 -1.89 -1.35
N ALA A 77 3.54 -2.65 -0.42
CA ALA A 77 4.90 -3.15 -0.55
C ALA A 77 5.05 -4.09 -1.76
N LEU A 78 4.08 -4.99 -1.97
CA LEU A 78 4.08 -5.90 -3.10
C LEU A 78 3.87 -5.17 -4.43
N SER A 79 2.96 -4.19 -4.48
CA SER A 79 2.78 -3.32 -5.64
C SER A 79 4.09 -2.60 -6.01
N GLY A 80 4.78 -2.04 -5.02
CA GLY A 80 6.08 -1.41 -5.23
C GLY A 80 7.14 -2.38 -5.76
N PHE A 81 7.20 -3.60 -5.23
CA PHE A 81 8.10 -4.64 -5.75
C PHE A 81 7.85 -4.95 -7.23
N LEU A 82 6.59 -5.07 -7.64
CA LEU A 82 6.22 -5.33 -9.03
C LEU A 82 6.67 -4.18 -9.95
N LEU A 83 6.44 -2.93 -9.54
CA LEU A 83 6.85 -1.76 -10.32
C LEU A 83 8.36 -1.59 -10.38
N GLN A 84 9.08 -1.81 -9.27
CA GLN A 84 10.55 -1.82 -9.27
C GLN A 84 11.11 -2.88 -10.23
N THR A 85 10.47 -4.04 -10.28
CA THR A 85 10.84 -5.12 -11.21
C THR A 85 10.56 -4.72 -12.65
N PHE A 86 9.37 -4.18 -12.93
CA PHE A 86 8.95 -3.75 -14.26
C PHE A 86 9.86 -2.64 -14.81
N PHE A 87 10.08 -1.58 -14.03
CA PHE A 87 10.92 -0.45 -14.43
C PHE A 87 12.43 -0.72 -14.30
N ARG A 88 12.82 -1.83 -13.66
CA ARG A 88 14.21 -2.10 -13.26
C ARG A 88 14.84 -0.91 -12.53
N ASN A 89 14.01 -0.23 -11.76
CA ASN A 89 14.39 0.98 -11.03
C ASN A 89 13.95 0.84 -9.57
N PRO A 90 14.87 0.90 -8.60
CA PRO A 90 14.55 0.71 -7.18
C PRO A 90 13.68 1.82 -6.60
N ILE A 91 13.58 2.97 -7.24
CA ILE A 91 12.73 4.11 -6.82
C ILE A 91 11.36 4.14 -7.48
N ALA A 92 11.06 3.20 -8.38
CA ALA A 92 9.75 3.09 -8.98
C ALA A 92 8.73 2.64 -7.91
N GLY A 93 7.64 3.38 -7.82
CA GLY A 93 6.55 3.09 -6.89
C GLY A 93 5.20 3.54 -7.43
N PRO A 94 4.10 3.05 -6.85
CA PRO A 94 2.75 3.37 -7.35
C PRO A 94 2.43 4.86 -7.30
N PHE A 95 2.99 5.57 -6.35
CA PHE A 95 2.82 7.03 -6.21
C PHE A 95 3.38 7.80 -7.42
N VAL A 96 4.52 7.35 -7.96
CA VAL A 96 5.21 8.02 -9.08
C VAL A 96 4.45 7.86 -10.40
N LEU A 97 3.63 6.82 -10.54
CA LEU A 97 2.87 6.52 -11.77
C LEU A 97 1.53 7.24 -11.89
N GLY A 98 1.23 8.17 -11.00
CA GLY A 98 -0.01 8.93 -11.06
C GLY A 98 -1.25 8.22 -10.53
N ILE A 99 -1.12 6.99 -10.02
CA ILE A 99 -2.24 6.20 -9.49
C ILE A 99 -2.96 6.95 -8.38
N SER A 100 -2.21 7.50 -7.42
CA SER A 100 -2.78 8.27 -6.31
C SER A 100 -3.35 9.62 -6.75
N SER A 101 -2.72 10.29 -7.73
CA SER A 101 -3.22 11.56 -8.28
C SER A 101 -4.50 11.34 -9.07
N GLY A 102 -4.60 10.26 -9.84
CA GLY A 102 -5.83 9.87 -10.53
C GLY A 102 -6.97 9.56 -9.57
N ALA A 103 -6.67 8.84 -8.48
CA ALA A 103 -7.64 8.59 -7.42
C ALA A 103 -8.16 9.91 -6.81
N LYS A 104 -7.25 10.82 -6.44
CA LYS A 104 -7.60 12.12 -5.86
C LYS A 104 -8.46 12.96 -6.81
N MET A 105 -8.12 12.99 -8.09
CA MET A 105 -8.87 13.69 -9.11
C MET A 105 -10.32 13.18 -9.21
N PHE A 106 -10.53 11.87 -9.29
CA PHE A 106 -11.87 11.30 -9.39
C PHE A 106 -12.67 11.49 -8.10
N VAL A 107 -12.04 11.39 -6.93
CA VAL A 107 -12.69 11.71 -5.64
C VAL A 107 -13.11 13.18 -5.62
N ALA A 108 -12.25 14.11 -6.03
CA ALA A 108 -12.56 15.53 -6.11
C ALA A 108 -13.74 15.81 -7.06
N ILE A 109 -13.70 15.27 -8.28
CA ILE A 109 -14.79 15.39 -9.26
C ILE A 109 -16.10 14.86 -8.68
N THR A 110 -16.06 13.68 -8.07
CA THR A 110 -17.28 13.05 -7.52
C THR A 110 -17.84 13.85 -6.35
N MET A 111 -16.99 14.29 -5.43
CA MET A 111 -17.38 15.04 -4.25
C MET A 111 -17.96 16.42 -4.61
N ILE A 112 -17.28 17.14 -5.47
CA ILE A 112 -17.60 18.56 -5.73
C ILE A 112 -18.69 18.72 -6.78
N PHE A 113 -18.76 17.88 -7.82
CA PHE A 113 -19.70 18.05 -8.92
C PHE A 113 -20.83 17.02 -8.92
N LEU A 114 -20.56 15.74 -8.67
CA LEU A 114 -21.56 14.70 -8.79
C LEU A 114 -22.45 14.57 -7.54
N LEU A 115 -21.88 14.81 -6.36
CA LEU A 115 -22.61 14.68 -5.09
C LEU A 115 -22.86 16.04 -4.38
N LYS A 116 -22.78 17.14 -5.13
CA LYS A 116 -22.96 18.50 -4.62
C LYS A 116 -24.27 18.69 -3.81
N TYR A 117 -25.32 17.95 -4.14
CA TYR A 117 -26.64 18.03 -3.52
C TYR A 117 -26.91 16.94 -2.48
N VAL A 118 -25.94 16.07 -2.22
CA VAL A 118 -26.04 14.99 -1.22
C VAL A 118 -25.25 15.40 0.02
N SER A 119 -25.86 15.34 1.19
CA SER A 119 -25.23 15.67 2.47
C SER A 119 -24.08 14.70 2.77
N GLY A 120 -22.87 15.03 2.30
CA GLY A 120 -21.66 14.23 2.46
C GLY A 120 -21.52 13.10 1.44
N MET A 121 -20.27 12.80 1.10
CA MET A 121 -19.93 11.69 0.17
C MET A 121 -19.98 10.36 0.91
N PRO A 122 -20.86 9.40 0.52
CA PRO A 122 -20.88 8.09 1.15
C PRO A 122 -19.58 7.32 0.88
N LEU A 123 -19.12 6.56 1.86
CA LEU A 123 -17.83 5.84 1.81
C LEU A 123 -17.69 4.95 0.55
N TRP A 124 -18.78 4.27 0.15
CA TRP A 124 -18.74 3.43 -1.05
C TRP A 124 -18.49 4.23 -2.34
N ALA A 125 -19.06 5.43 -2.47
CA ALA A 125 -18.85 6.30 -3.62
C ALA A 125 -17.41 6.83 -3.65
N GLN A 126 -16.86 7.20 -2.49
CA GLN A 126 -15.46 7.62 -2.36
C GLN A 126 -14.50 6.50 -2.77
N VAL A 127 -14.73 5.27 -2.27
CA VAL A 127 -13.93 4.09 -2.61
C VAL A 127 -14.03 3.79 -4.11
N ALA A 128 -15.25 3.79 -4.69
CA ALA A 128 -15.46 3.55 -6.11
C ALA A 128 -14.77 4.62 -6.97
N ALA A 129 -14.93 5.91 -6.65
CA ALA A 129 -14.29 7.01 -7.36
C ALA A 129 -12.75 6.89 -7.32
N ALA A 130 -12.18 6.66 -6.14
CA ALA A 130 -10.75 6.49 -5.99
C ALA A 130 -10.21 5.29 -6.77
N PHE A 131 -10.93 4.16 -6.75
CA PHE A 131 -10.56 2.95 -7.47
C PHE A 131 -10.59 3.18 -8.99
N VAL A 132 -11.68 3.73 -9.51
CA VAL A 132 -11.82 4.06 -10.94
C VAL A 132 -10.75 5.06 -11.38
N GLY A 133 -10.50 6.11 -10.59
CA GLY A 133 -9.46 7.11 -10.87
C GLY A 133 -8.04 6.52 -10.89
N SER A 134 -7.76 5.60 -9.99
CA SER A 134 -6.49 4.87 -9.97
C SER A 134 -6.31 4.02 -11.22
N LEU A 135 -7.34 3.29 -11.61
CA LEU A 135 -7.32 2.44 -12.82
C LEU A 135 -7.24 3.28 -14.09
N PHE A 136 -7.93 4.44 -14.13
CA PHE A 136 -7.85 5.40 -15.24
C PHE A 136 -6.42 5.90 -15.45
N ALA A 137 -5.77 6.39 -14.39
CA ALA A 137 -4.38 6.84 -14.48
C ALA A 137 -3.46 5.73 -14.98
N MET A 138 -3.67 4.52 -14.50
CA MET A 138 -2.87 3.38 -14.89
C MET A 138 -3.12 2.92 -16.33
N LEU A 139 -4.37 2.91 -16.77
CA LEU A 139 -4.71 2.62 -18.17
C LEU A 139 -3.98 3.59 -19.10
N TYR A 140 -3.94 4.87 -18.71
CA TYR A 140 -3.24 5.90 -19.49
C TYR A 140 -1.73 5.61 -19.59
N VAL A 141 -1.08 5.23 -18.48
CA VAL A 141 0.33 4.80 -18.49
C VAL A 141 0.53 3.59 -19.42
N LEU A 142 -0.37 2.60 -19.36
CA LEU A 142 -0.30 1.41 -20.21
C LEU A 142 -0.44 1.72 -21.71
N LEU A 143 -1.30 2.66 -22.08
CA LEU A 143 -1.46 3.09 -23.48
C LEU A 143 -0.16 3.66 -24.06
N PHE A 144 0.65 4.32 -23.23
CA PHE A 144 1.96 4.84 -23.63
C PHE A 144 3.08 3.80 -23.52
N ALA A 145 2.91 2.75 -22.73
CA ALA A 145 3.94 1.74 -22.50
C ALA A 145 4.46 1.07 -23.78
N ASN A 146 3.57 0.92 -24.78
CA ASN A 146 3.93 0.34 -26.08
C ASN A 146 4.52 1.36 -27.09
N LYS A 147 4.35 2.67 -26.83
CA LYS A 147 4.82 3.75 -27.72
C LYS A 147 6.17 4.33 -27.30
N VAL A 148 6.55 4.12 -26.05
CA VAL A 148 7.75 4.71 -25.44
C VAL A 148 8.92 3.73 -25.54
N LYS A 149 10.08 4.23 -26.02
CA LYS A 149 11.28 3.41 -26.30
C LYS A 149 12.07 3.00 -25.05
N SER A 150 11.91 3.69 -23.91
CA SER A 150 12.68 3.40 -22.70
C SER A 150 11.78 3.39 -21.45
N MET A 151 12.14 2.55 -20.48
CA MET A 151 11.44 2.48 -19.18
C MET A 151 11.53 3.79 -18.38
N SER A 152 12.62 4.52 -18.49
CA SER A 152 12.78 5.83 -17.85
C SER A 152 11.80 6.86 -18.42
N MET A 153 11.57 6.84 -19.73
CA MET A 153 10.61 7.73 -20.37
C MET A 153 9.16 7.42 -19.98
N LEU A 154 8.85 6.14 -19.71
CA LEU A 154 7.53 5.75 -19.19
C LEU A 154 7.29 6.27 -17.77
N LEU A 155 8.32 6.34 -16.92
CA LEU A 155 8.24 7.02 -15.62
C LEU A 155 7.92 8.50 -15.76
N VAL A 156 8.56 9.19 -16.73
CA VAL A 156 8.26 10.60 -17.03
C VAL A 156 6.81 10.76 -17.44
N VAL A 157 6.27 9.88 -18.30
CA VAL A 157 4.84 9.88 -18.68
C VAL A 157 3.96 9.76 -17.43
N GLY A 158 4.27 8.85 -16.49
CA GLY A 158 3.52 8.72 -15.23
C GLY A 158 3.53 10.00 -14.39
N ILE A 159 4.68 10.66 -14.30
CA ILE A 159 4.82 11.94 -13.60
C ILE A 159 3.98 13.04 -14.29
N MET A 160 4.00 13.11 -15.62
CA MET A 160 3.19 14.09 -16.38
C MET A 160 1.69 13.83 -16.18
N ILE A 161 1.25 12.58 -16.14
CA ILE A 161 -0.13 12.22 -15.81
C ILE A 161 -0.49 12.68 -14.39
N SER A 162 0.43 12.54 -13.42
CA SER A 162 0.24 13.04 -12.06
C SER A 162 0.01 14.55 -12.05
N TYR A 163 0.78 15.32 -12.82
CA TYR A 163 0.59 16.77 -12.93
C TYR A 163 -0.74 17.14 -13.57
N ILE A 164 -1.16 16.45 -14.63
CA ILE A 164 -2.47 16.67 -15.25
C ILE A 164 -3.60 16.40 -14.25
N CYS A 165 -3.55 15.26 -13.57
CA CYS A 165 -4.54 14.92 -12.55
C CYS A 165 -4.57 15.94 -11.41
N SER A 166 -3.40 16.43 -10.97
CA SER A 166 -3.31 17.46 -9.93
C SER A 166 -3.89 18.79 -10.41
N ALA A 167 -3.58 19.23 -11.62
CA ALA A 167 -4.13 20.47 -12.19
C ALA A 167 -5.68 20.41 -12.29
N ILE A 168 -6.24 19.26 -12.70
CA ILE A 168 -7.69 19.06 -12.72
C ILE A 168 -8.26 19.09 -11.30
N THR A 169 -7.57 18.47 -10.33
CA THR A 169 -7.97 18.51 -8.93
C THR A 169 -8.00 19.93 -8.39
N ASP A 170 -6.97 20.73 -8.68
CA ASP A 170 -6.86 22.12 -8.23
C ASP A 170 -7.96 22.99 -8.89
N LEU A 171 -8.28 22.71 -10.16
CA LEU A 171 -9.44 23.31 -10.83
C LEU A 171 -10.75 22.98 -10.11
N CYS A 172 -10.95 21.70 -9.70
CA CYS A 172 -12.14 21.32 -8.94
C CYS A 172 -12.21 22.07 -7.59
N ILE A 173 -11.07 22.18 -6.88
CA ILE A 173 -10.97 22.88 -5.59
C ILE A 173 -11.39 24.35 -5.72
N THR A 174 -11.12 25.00 -6.84
CA THR A 174 -11.52 26.39 -7.09
C THR A 174 -13.05 26.60 -7.02
N PHE A 175 -13.83 25.57 -7.33
CA PHE A 175 -15.30 25.61 -7.29
C PHE A 175 -15.90 24.89 -6.07
N ALA A 176 -15.07 24.43 -5.13
CA ALA A 176 -15.48 23.67 -3.96
C ALA A 176 -15.85 24.58 -2.78
N ASN A 177 -16.67 24.05 -1.86
CA ASN A 177 -16.90 24.65 -0.55
C ASN A 177 -15.75 24.30 0.40
N ASP A 178 -15.53 25.09 1.45
CA ASP A 178 -14.48 24.87 2.44
C ASP A 178 -14.56 23.47 3.11
N SER A 179 -15.78 22.98 3.35
CA SER A 179 -16.01 21.64 3.90
C SER A 179 -15.52 20.51 2.96
N ASP A 180 -15.72 20.67 1.64
CA ASP A 180 -15.30 19.68 0.66
C ASP A 180 -13.76 19.69 0.50
N ILE A 181 -13.15 20.89 0.55
CA ILE A 181 -11.70 21.04 0.56
C ILE A 181 -11.09 20.35 1.78
N ALA A 182 -11.65 20.59 2.96
CA ALA A 182 -11.18 19.95 4.19
C ALA A 182 -11.31 18.42 4.12
N ASN A 183 -12.45 17.89 3.68
CA ASN A 183 -12.69 16.46 3.53
C ASN A 183 -11.74 15.81 2.51
N LEU A 184 -11.56 16.44 1.35
CA LEU A 184 -10.62 15.96 0.33
C LEU A 184 -9.17 15.96 0.84
N THR A 185 -8.79 17.01 1.58
CA THR A 185 -7.45 17.12 2.16
C THR A 185 -7.23 16.04 3.22
N HIS A 186 -8.17 15.84 4.14
CA HIS A 186 -8.09 14.77 5.14
C HIS A 186 -7.98 13.39 4.50
N TRP A 187 -8.81 13.10 3.48
CA TRP A 187 -8.73 11.83 2.76
C TRP A 187 -7.37 11.67 2.05
N ALA A 188 -6.86 12.74 1.44
CA ALA A 188 -5.58 12.71 0.69
C ALA A 188 -4.34 12.51 1.59
N MET A 189 -4.46 12.72 2.89
CA MET A 189 -3.39 12.43 3.86
C MET A 189 -3.26 10.94 4.18
N GLY A 190 -4.31 10.16 3.90
CA GLY A 190 -4.39 8.74 4.21
C GLY A 190 -4.66 8.42 5.68
N SER A 191 -5.51 7.44 5.93
CA SER A 191 -5.85 6.99 7.29
C SER A 191 -6.43 5.58 7.30
N PHE A 192 -6.17 4.84 8.38
CA PHE A 192 -6.84 3.57 8.67
C PHE A 192 -7.99 3.73 9.70
N SER A 193 -8.27 4.96 10.18
CA SER A 193 -9.24 5.19 11.26
C SER A 193 -10.68 4.83 10.89
N GLY A 194 -11.08 4.99 9.64
CA GLY A 194 -12.43 4.64 9.16
C GLY A 194 -12.66 3.16 8.82
N SER A 195 -11.75 2.27 9.21
CA SER A 195 -11.82 0.85 8.86
C SER A 195 -12.95 0.12 9.55
N SER A 196 -13.67 -0.71 8.80
CA SER A 196 -14.75 -1.59 9.27
C SER A 196 -14.53 -3.01 8.75
N TRP A 197 -15.21 -4.01 9.31
CA TRP A 197 -15.11 -5.39 8.81
C TRP A 197 -15.56 -5.55 7.35
N SER A 198 -16.47 -4.70 6.86
CA SER A 198 -16.87 -4.69 5.46
C SER A 198 -15.72 -4.24 4.54
N THR A 199 -15.01 -3.18 4.93
CA THR A 199 -13.83 -2.70 4.18
C THR A 199 -12.65 -3.68 4.27
N VAL A 200 -12.45 -4.34 5.43
CA VAL A 200 -11.45 -5.41 5.59
C VAL A 200 -11.74 -6.60 4.68
N LYS A 201 -12.99 -7.04 4.61
CA LYS A 201 -13.40 -8.12 3.70
C LYS A 201 -13.15 -7.74 2.24
N LEU A 202 -13.51 -6.53 1.83
CA LEU A 202 -13.26 -6.04 0.47
C LEU A 202 -11.76 -6.01 0.15
N ALA A 203 -10.94 -5.45 1.07
CA ALA A 203 -9.48 -5.47 0.93
C ALA A 203 -8.93 -6.89 0.80
N ALA A 204 -9.38 -7.82 1.64
CA ALA A 204 -8.94 -9.21 1.63
C ALA A 204 -9.28 -9.91 0.30
N ILE A 205 -10.51 -9.73 -0.21
CA ILE A 205 -10.96 -10.32 -1.48
C ILE A 205 -10.13 -9.82 -2.67
N VAL A 206 -9.67 -8.58 -2.65
CA VAL A 206 -8.83 -8.03 -3.73
C VAL A 206 -7.35 -8.38 -3.53
N VAL A 207 -6.83 -8.16 -2.32
CA VAL A 207 -5.39 -8.25 -2.06
C VAL A 207 -4.87 -9.69 -2.05
N PHE A 208 -5.55 -10.63 -1.36
CA PHE A 208 -5.01 -11.99 -1.24
C PHE A 208 -4.97 -12.74 -2.57
N PRO A 209 -6.01 -12.77 -3.40
CA PRO A 209 -5.92 -13.40 -4.73
C PRO A 209 -4.83 -12.76 -5.59
N THR A 210 -4.73 -11.42 -5.57
CA THR A 210 -3.69 -10.69 -6.33
C THR A 210 -2.28 -11.03 -5.83
N ALA A 211 -2.08 -11.16 -4.52
CA ALA A 211 -0.82 -11.58 -3.94
C ALA A 211 -0.47 -13.03 -4.30
N VAL A 212 -1.44 -13.94 -4.30
CA VAL A 212 -1.25 -15.33 -4.74
C VAL A 212 -0.87 -15.38 -6.21
N ILE A 213 -1.58 -14.66 -7.08
CA ILE A 213 -1.22 -14.57 -8.51
C ILE A 213 0.20 -14.01 -8.66
N THR A 214 0.55 -12.95 -7.93
CA THR A 214 1.91 -12.39 -7.93
C THR A 214 2.95 -13.42 -7.51
N PHE A 215 2.66 -14.26 -6.52
CA PHE A 215 3.54 -15.33 -6.09
C PHE A 215 3.70 -16.41 -7.16
N LEU A 216 2.64 -16.78 -7.87
CA LEU A 216 2.71 -17.72 -9.00
C LEU A 216 3.57 -17.17 -10.16
N PHE A 217 3.63 -15.86 -10.32
CA PHE A 217 4.52 -15.18 -11.27
C PHE A 217 6.01 -15.16 -10.85
N SER A 218 6.40 -15.79 -9.74
CA SER A 218 7.78 -15.81 -9.24
C SER A 218 8.79 -16.29 -10.29
N LYS A 219 8.46 -17.32 -11.09
CA LYS A 219 9.34 -17.84 -12.14
C LYS A 219 9.49 -16.86 -13.30
N PRO A 220 8.41 -16.37 -13.94
CA PRO A 220 8.50 -15.31 -14.94
C PRO A 220 9.24 -14.06 -14.47
N ILE A 221 8.99 -13.59 -13.23
CA ILE A 221 9.70 -12.46 -12.64
C ILE A 221 11.20 -12.75 -12.52
N SER A 222 11.57 -13.95 -12.07
CA SER A 222 13.00 -14.35 -11.99
C SER A 222 13.69 -14.27 -13.34
N ALA A 223 13.07 -14.79 -14.39
CA ALA A 223 13.62 -14.75 -15.74
C ALA A 223 13.71 -13.31 -16.27
N TYR A 224 12.69 -12.49 -16.02
CA TYR A 224 12.67 -11.09 -16.44
C TYR A 224 13.79 -10.26 -15.77
N LEU A 225 14.11 -10.54 -14.51
CA LEU A 225 15.21 -9.90 -13.78
C LEU A 225 16.60 -10.19 -14.40
N LEU A 226 16.78 -11.34 -15.07
CA LEU A 226 18.01 -11.71 -15.78
C LEU A 226 18.14 -11.00 -17.14
N GLY A 227 17.05 -10.46 -17.66
CA GLY A 227 17.02 -9.73 -18.93
C GLY A 227 15.81 -10.13 -19.79
N GLU A 228 15.32 -9.18 -20.58
CA GLU A 228 14.14 -9.43 -21.44
C GLU A 228 14.43 -10.47 -22.51
N GLY A 229 15.60 -10.39 -23.16
CA GLY A 229 16.02 -11.38 -24.15
C GLY A 229 16.13 -12.79 -23.55
N TYR A 230 16.66 -12.90 -22.32
CA TYR A 230 16.72 -14.16 -21.60
C TYR A 230 15.32 -14.71 -21.27
N ALA A 231 14.43 -13.85 -20.77
CA ALA A 231 13.05 -14.25 -20.49
C ALA A 231 12.30 -14.69 -21.76
N GLN A 232 12.57 -14.01 -22.88
CA GLN A 232 11.99 -14.35 -24.17
C GLN A 232 12.51 -15.70 -24.71
N SER A 233 13.80 -15.99 -24.56
CA SER A 233 14.38 -17.30 -24.94
C SER A 233 13.85 -18.45 -24.10
N MET A 234 13.37 -18.16 -22.87
CA MET A 234 12.67 -19.13 -22.01
C MET A 234 11.17 -19.27 -22.34
N GLY A 235 10.67 -18.68 -23.43
CA GLY A 235 9.29 -18.78 -23.87
C GLY A 235 8.31 -17.83 -23.19
N ILE A 236 8.80 -16.82 -22.46
CA ILE A 236 7.93 -15.83 -21.80
C ILE A 236 7.49 -14.78 -22.82
N ASN A 237 6.18 -14.63 -23.00
CA ASN A 237 5.63 -13.53 -23.79
C ASN A 237 5.79 -12.21 -23.00
N ILE A 238 6.81 -11.41 -23.37
CA ILE A 238 7.17 -10.18 -22.68
C ILE A 238 6.03 -9.15 -22.66
N ARG A 239 5.24 -9.03 -23.75
CA ARG A 239 4.12 -8.10 -23.82
C ARG A 239 3.04 -8.47 -22.80
N PHE A 240 2.64 -9.73 -22.77
CA PHE A 240 1.66 -10.23 -21.82
C PHE A 240 2.18 -10.09 -20.36
N PHE A 241 3.43 -10.47 -20.12
CA PHE A 241 4.07 -10.34 -18.81
C PHE A 241 4.06 -8.90 -18.28
N ARG A 242 4.44 -7.93 -19.13
CA ARG A 242 4.43 -6.51 -18.78
C ARG A 242 3.03 -6.04 -18.38
N VAL A 243 2.02 -6.36 -19.17
CA VAL A 243 0.62 -6.01 -18.87
C VAL A 243 0.19 -6.63 -17.54
N CYS A 244 0.47 -7.91 -17.31
CA CYS A 244 0.11 -8.58 -16.06
C CYS A 244 0.77 -7.92 -14.83
N ILE A 245 2.08 -7.66 -14.87
CA ILE A 245 2.81 -7.04 -13.74
C ILE A 245 2.22 -5.68 -13.41
N VAL A 246 1.94 -4.90 -14.43
CA VAL A 246 1.38 -3.57 -14.26
C VAL A 246 -0.04 -3.63 -13.73
N LEU A 247 -0.90 -4.50 -14.24
CA LEU A 247 -2.27 -4.70 -13.74
C LEU A 247 -2.29 -5.18 -12.28
N LEU A 248 -1.47 -6.17 -11.93
CA LEU A 248 -1.38 -6.67 -10.55
C LEU A 248 -0.93 -5.56 -9.59
N SER A 249 0.11 -4.80 -9.96
CA SER A 249 0.57 -3.68 -9.16
C SER A 249 -0.50 -2.61 -9.00
N SER A 250 -1.20 -2.27 -10.08
CA SER A 250 -2.23 -1.23 -10.08
C SER A 250 -3.44 -1.62 -9.25
N LEU A 251 -3.86 -2.87 -9.35
CA LEU A 251 -4.97 -3.39 -8.57
C LEU A 251 -4.67 -3.32 -7.07
N LEU A 252 -3.44 -3.70 -6.66
CA LEU A 252 -2.99 -3.59 -5.28
C LEU A 252 -2.96 -2.13 -4.80
N SER A 253 -2.34 -1.23 -5.57
CA SER A 253 -2.25 0.19 -5.17
C SER A 253 -3.57 0.93 -5.26
N ALA A 254 -4.44 0.62 -6.23
CA ALA A 254 -5.79 1.18 -6.31
C ALA A 254 -6.63 0.78 -5.10
N CYS A 255 -6.56 -0.49 -4.68
CA CYS A 255 -7.22 -0.98 -3.48
C CYS A 255 -6.74 -0.22 -2.23
N VAL A 256 -5.43 -0.02 -2.07
CA VAL A 256 -4.87 0.75 -0.95
C VAL A 256 -5.38 2.19 -0.98
N THR A 257 -5.23 2.88 -2.12
CA THR A 257 -5.60 4.29 -2.24
C THR A 257 -7.11 4.49 -2.05
N ALA A 258 -7.94 3.58 -2.54
CA ALA A 258 -9.38 3.64 -2.40
C ALA A 258 -9.85 3.47 -0.94
N LEU A 259 -9.23 2.57 -0.18
CA LEU A 259 -9.67 2.19 1.17
C LEU A 259 -9.00 2.98 2.30
N ALA A 260 -7.78 3.44 2.09
CA ALA A 260 -6.99 4.13 3.12
C ALA A 260 -6.47 5.50 2.67
N GLY A 261 -6.77 5.93 1.44
CA GLY A 261 -6.15 7.11 0.85
C GLY A 261 -4.72 6.86 0.37
N PRO A 262 -4.06 7.88 -0.19
CA PRO A 262 -2.68 7.79 -0.65
C PRO A 262 -1.70 7.56 0.50
N ILE A 263 -0.91 6.49 0.42
CA ILE A 263 0.17 6.19 1.38
C ILE A 263 1.50 6.15 0.62
N SER A 264 2.46 6.97 1.04
CA SER A 264 3.74 7.14 0.37
C SER A 264 4.83 6.22 0.92
N PHE A 265 5.93 6.06 0.18
CA PHE A 265 7.20 5.42 0.57
C PHE A 265 7.18 3.93 0.88
N VAL A 266 6.11 3.34 1.36
CA VAL A 266 6.03 1.91 1.71
C VAL A 266 6.43 1.02 0.53
N GLY A 267 5.86 1.29 -0.65
CA GLY A 267 6.16 0.56 -1.88
C GLY A 267 7.60 0.74 -2.40
N ILE A 268 8.32 1.76 -1.94
CA ILE A 268 9.71 2.00 -2.33
C ILE A 268 10.66 1.40 -1.28
N ALA A 269 10.47 1.73 -0.02
CA ALA A 269 11.38 1.38 1.07
C ALA A 269 11.33 -0.12 1.43
N VAL A 270 10.13 -0.67 1.60
CA VAL A 270 9.95 -2.03 2.11
C VAL A 270 10.55 -3.12 1.22
N PRO A 271 10.33 -3.15 -0.12
CA PRO A 271 10.93 -4.16 -0.98
C PRO A 271 12.45 -4.12 -0.93
N HIS A 272 13.02 -2.94 -0.76
CA HIS A 272 14.46 -2.76 -0.69
C HIS A 272 15.04 -3.26 0.65
N ILE A 273 14.44 -2.85 1.78
CA ILE A 273 14.81 -3.33 3.12
C ILE A 273 14.76 -4.87 3.16
N THR A 274 13.69 -5.45 2.62
CA THR A 274 13.51 -6.91 2.60
C THR A 274 14.59 -7.61 1.79
N ARG A 275 14.93 -7.09 0.59
CA ARG A 275 16.02 -7.65 -0.25
C ARG A 275 17.39 -7.56 0.44
N LEU A 276 17.68 -6.46 1.11
CA LEU A 276 18.91 -6.30 1.90
C LEU A 276 18.98 -7.28 3.07
N SER A 277 17.87 -7.45 3.78
CA SER A 277 17.80 -8.37 4.94
C SER A 277 17.98 -9.82 4.50
N LEU A 278 17.34 -10.24 3.42
CA LEU A 278 17.45 -11.60 2.87
C LEU A 278 18.75 -11.84 2.09
N LYS A 279 19.43 -10.78 1.61
CA LYS A 279 20.56 -10.84 0.66
C LYS A 279 20.24 -11.72 -0.56
N THR A 280 19.02 -11.63 -1.08
CA THR A 280 18.59 -12.35 -2.28
C THR A 280 17.56 -11.55 -3.06
N THR A 281 17.57 -11.74 -4.37
CA THR A 281 16.56 -11.19 -5.27
C THR A 281 15.57 -12.25 -5.78
N LYS A 282 15.67 -13.51 -5.30
CA LYS A 282 14.80 -14.61 -5.74
C LYS A 282 13.34 -14.33 -5.38
N PRO A 283 12.42 -14.14 -6.36
CA PRO A 283 11.04 -13.75 -6.08
C PRO A 283 10.28 -14.72 -5.19
N ILE A 284 10.50 -16.02 -5.32
CA ILE A 284 9.84 -17.05 -4.51
C ILE A 284 10.09 -16.87 -3.00
N VAL A 285 11.24 -16.27 -2.61
CA VAL A 285 11.57 -15.96 -1.22
C VAL A 285 11.22 -14.53 -0.88
N THR A 286 11.42 -13.58 -1.82
CA THR A 286 11.23 -12.16 -1.50
C THR A 286 9.78 -11.73 -1.51
N ILE A 287 8.91 -12.30 -2.35
CA ILE A 287 7.49 -11.91 -2.44
C ILE A 287 6.74 -12.07 -1.10
N PRO A 288 6.75 -13.25 -0.44
CA PRO A 288 6.07 -13.38 0.84
C PRO A 288 6.70 -12.54 1.95
N ALA A 289 8.04 -12.41 1.94
CA ALA A 289 8.75 -11.59 2.92
C ALA A 289 8.44 -10.09 2.76
N ILE A 290 8.29 -9.59 1.53
CA ILE A 290 7.91 -8.21 1.25
C ILE A 290 6.49 -7.93 1.74
N PHE A 291 5.56 -8.86 1.51
CA PHE A 291 4.19 -8.72 2.00
C PHE A 291 4.18 -8.63 3.54
N LEU A 292 4.83 -9.56 4.23
CA LEU A 292 4.93 -9.55 5.69
C LEU A 292 5.63 -8.30 6.23
N CYS A 293 6.75 -7.90 5.61
CA CYS A 293 7.49 -6.71 6.02
C CYS A 293 6.66 -5.44 5.83
N GLY A 294 5.89 -5.32 4.74
CA GLY A 294 4.98 -4.21 4.50
C GLY A 294 3.84 -4.16 5.51
N SER A 295 3.28 -5.31 5.85
CA SER A 295 2.26 -5.44 6.91
C SER A 295 2.81 -4.93 8.24
N VAL A 296 3.97 -5.43 8.67
CA VAL A 296 4.63 -5.03 9.93
C VAL A 296 4.93 -3.54 9.93
N PHE A 297 5.51 -3.02 8.85
CA PHE A 297 5.86 -1.60 8.74
C PHE A 297 4.64 -0.70 8.89
N CYS A 298 3.54 -0.98 8.17
CA CYS A 298 2.33 -0.18 8.27
C CYS A 298 1.64 -0.28 9.64
N MET A 299 1.67 -1.46 10.28
CA MET A 299 1.13 -1.63 11.63
C MET A 299 1.89 -0.80 12.66
N PHE A 300 3.23 -0.73 12.58
CA PHE A 300 4.02 0.14 13.45
C PHE A 300 3.82 1.62 13.12
N CYS A 301 3.76 2.00 11.84
CA CYS A 301 3.47 3.38 11.46
C CYS A 301 2.08 3.83 11.94
N ASP A 302 1.06 2.98 11.86
CA ASP A 302 -0.28 3.28 12.38
C ASP A 302 -0.29 3.41 13.91
N LEU A 303 0.45 2.54 14.61
CA LEU A 303 0.62 2.66 16.06
C LEU A 303 1.22 4.01 16.43
N ILE A 304 2.30 4.40 15.77
CA ILE A 304 2.98 5.68 15.96
C ILE A 304 2.03 6.85 15.66
N ALA A 305 1.30 6.79 14.54
CA ALA A 305 0.40 7.83 14.07
C ALA A 305 -0.68 8.20 15.11
N ARG A 306 -1.19 7.21 15.85
CA ARG A 306 -2.26 7.41 16.84
C ARG A 306 -1.79 7.57 18.29
N THR A 307 -0.48 7.39 18.58
CA THR A 307 0.01 7.43 19.96
C THR A 307 0.86 8.64 20.27
N ILE A 308 1.67 9.13 19.34
CA ILE A 308 2.65 10.20 19.61
C ILE A 308 1.98 11.50 20.08
N PHE A 309 0.87 11.90 19.46
CA PHE A 309 0.18 13.16 19.77
C PHE A 309 -1.26 12.93 20.26
N SER A 310 -1.51 11.78 20.91
CA SER A 310 -2.85 11.50 21.48
C SER A 310 -3.35 12.67 22.34
N PRO A 311 -4.62 13.11 22.18
CA PRO A 311 -5.70 12.47 21.45
C PRO A 311 -5.76 12.76 19.94
N SER A 312 -4.91 13.66 19.42
CA SER A 312 -4.85 13.96 17.98
C SER A 312 -4.12 12.84 17.23
N GLU A 313 -4.70 12.38 16.13
CA GLU A 313 -4.10 11.35 15.26
C GLU A 313 -3.35 12.01 14.10
N LEU A 314 -2.12 11.54 13.85
CA LEU A 314 -1.38 11.91 12.65
C LEU A 314 -1.89 11.14 11.44
N ALA A 315 -1.80 11.75 10.27
CA ALA A 315 -2.03 11.04 9.01
C ALA A 315 -0.96 9.96 8.80
N ILE A 316 -1.37 8.75 8.39
CA ILE A 316 -0.44 7.65 8.15
C ILE A 316 0.59 7.98 7.05
N GLY A 317 0.18 8.75 6.03
CA GLY A 317 1.06 9.21 4.97
C GLY A 317 2.23 10.05 5.48
N THR A 318 2.01 10.90 6.48
CA THR A 318 3.07 11.69 7.14
C THR A 318 4.07 10.79 7.86
N VAL A 319 3.58 9.84 8.65
CA VAL A 319 4.44 8.92 9.41
C VAL A 319 5.27 8.05 8.47
N THR A 320 4.64 7.46 7.45
CA THR A 320 5.36 6.64 6.46
C THR A 320 6.37 7.44 5.65
N ALA A 321 6.12 8.74 5.39
CA ALA A 321 7.07 9.62 4.74
C ALA A 321 8.28 9.91 5.61
N VAL A 322 8.07 10.27 6.89
CA VAL A 322 9.14 10.57 7.84
C VAL A 322 10.09 9.37 8.04
N PHE A 323 9.56 8.16 8.13
CA PHE A 323 10.39 6.96 8.27
C PHE A 323 10.87 6.40 6.93
N GLY A 324 10.08 6.49 5.87
CA GLY A 324 10.40 5.90 4.58
C GLY A 324 11.41 6.71 3.78
N ALA A 325 11.30 8.05 3.75
CA ALA A 325 12.18 8.89 2.95
C ALA A 325 13.66 8.81 3.37
N PRO A 326 14.04 8.88 4.66
CA PRO A 326 15.42 8.73 5.07
C PRO A 326 16.01 7.37 4.69
N VAL A 327 15.22 6.30 4.80
CA VAL A 327 15.63 4.96 4.39
C VAL A 327 15.94 4.93 2.89
N VAL A 328 15.08 5.50 2.06
CA VAL A 328 15.30 5.56 0.61
C VAL A 328 16.55 6.38 0.28
N ILE A 329 16.76 7.54 0.90
CA ILE A 329 17.96 8.37 0.71
C ILE A 329 19.22 7.59 1.07
N TRP A 330 19.23 6.97 2.26
CA TRP A 330 20.38 6.17 2.72
C TRP A 330 20.70 5.02 1.75
N LEU A 331 19.68 4.37 1.24
CA LEU A 331 19.85 3.27 0.27
C LEU A 331 20.44 3.75 -1.05
N MET A 332 20.00 4.90 -1.56
CA MET A 332 20.51 5.47 -2.80
C MET A 332 21.99 5.89 -2.68
N VAL A 333 22.37 6.46 -1.55
CA VAL A 333 23.76 6.85 -1.27
C VAL A 333 24.67 5.61 -1.17
N LYS A 334 24.17 4.53 -0.56
CA LYS A 334 24.95 3.29 -0.39
C LYS A 334 25.12 2.48 -1.68
N GLN A 335 24.22 2.59 -2.64
CA GLN A 335 24.34 1.92 -3.94
C GLN A 335 25.43 2.52 -4.86
N LYS A 336 25.88 3.74 -4.57
CA LYS A 336 26.98 4.40 -5.33
C LYS A 336 28.39 3.95 -4.92
N LYS A 337 28.52 3.13 -3.87
CA LYS A 337 29.77 2.46 -3.47
C LYS A 337 29.72 0.97 -3.80
#